data_3f25ab9d75cd4a30d90d6fe79c059995
#
_entry.id   3f25ab9d75cd4a30d90d6fe79c059995
#
_cell.length_a   1.000
_cell.length_b   1.000
_cell.length_c   1.000
_cell.angle_alpha   90.00
_cell.angle_beta   90.00
_cell.angle_gamma   90.00
#
_symmetry.space_group_name_H-M   'P 1'
#
loop_
_entity.id
_entity.type
_entity.pdbx_description
1 polymer ?
#
loop_
_entity_poly.entity_id
_entity_poly.type
_entity_poly.pdbx_seq_one_letter_code
_entity_poly.pdbx_strand_id
1 'polypeptide(L)'
;MTAPRLGSLTWLPATERPDLLGAPVAAALSLLPGPVWVAEIAPDLADTAAFCAAYDVPLEVSANCVVVAARRAGQTTLAACLVLATTRADVNGLVRRHLGARKASFAPQDVAVAESGMEFGGITPIGLPDDWPVLIDPEVEATDFVVIGSGTRDGKLAVSGSLLAALPAAEVLDGLGQPIPVAEPSPPEPSPPESSPPESSRPVRASDDSDVGWGERPGEPGDDDRRYLEDRPPHWDSD
;
A
#
# COMPACT_ATOMS: atom_id res chain seq x y z
N MET A 1 31.21 10.42 7.00
CA MET A 1 30.04 11.21 6.54
C MET A 1 29.26 11.67 7.76
N THR A 2 28.67 12.86 7.72
CA THR A 2 27.89 13.43 8.83
C THR A 2 26.47 12.85 8.82
N ALA A 3 25.87 12.69 10.00
CA ALA A 3 24.48 12.25 10.11
C ALA A 3 23.53 13.18 9.33
N PRO A 4 22.50 12.63 8.68
CA PRO A 4 21.51 13.45 7.97
C PRO A 4 20.72 14.33 8.94
N ARG A 5 20.24 15.45 8.44
CA ARG A 5 19.30 16.32 9.15
C ARG A 5 17.94 16.21 8.47
N LEU A 6 17.18 15.21 8.87
CA LEU A 6 15.86 14.89 8.29
C LEU A 6 14.82 14.93 9.38
N GLY A 7 13.92 15.88 9.27
CA GLY A 7 12.83 16.08 10.22
C GLY A 7 13.30 16.40 11.65
N SER A 8 12.47 16.05 12.62
CA SER A 8 12.73 16.23 14.05
C SER A 8 13.49 15.07 14.69
N LEU A 9 13.94 14.09 13.89
CA LEU A 9 14.56 12.84 14.34
C LEU A 9 16.03 12.98 14.70
N THR A 10 16.48 12.14 15.63
CA THR A 10 17.91 11.95 15.93
C THR A 10 18.41 10.73 15.19
N TRP A 11 19.30 10.93 14.22
CA TRP A 11 19.88 9.88 13.41
C TRP A 11 21.20 9.40 13.99
N LEU A 12 21.30 8.11 14.32
CA LEU A 12 22.48 7.44 14.84
C LEU A 12 23.02 6.44 13.81
N PRO A 13 24.33 6.09 13.86
CA PRO A 13 24.82 4.98 13.05
C PRO A 13 24.01 3.71 13.33
N ALA A 14 23.51 3.05 12.27
CA ALA A 14 22.66 1.86 12.43
C ALA A 14 23.35 0.72 13.19
N THR A 15 24.68 0.66 13.14
CA THR A 15 25.48 -0.30 13.90
C THR A 15 25.44 -0.09 15.42
N GLU A 16 25.07 1.10 15.89
CA GLU A 16 24.95 1.43 17.31
C GLU A 16 23.58 1.10 17.90
N ARG A 17 22.56 0.88 17.03
CA ARG A 17 21.19 0.59 17.42
C ARG A 17 20.62 -0.65 16.71
N PRO A 18 21.25 -1.84 16.91
CA PRO A 18 20.75 -3.08 16.31
C PRO A 18 19.35 -3.48 16.79
N ASP A 19 18.93 -2.95 17.94
CA ASP A 19 17.59 -3.11 18.51
C ASP A 19 16.46 -2.53 17.63
N LEU A 20 16.77 -1.55 16.76
CA LEU A 20 15.83 -0.92 15.83
C LEU A 20 15.81 -1.56 14.44
N LEU A 21 16.54 -2.66 14.25
CA LEU A 21 16.73 -3.29 12.95
C LEU A 21 16.08 -4.67 12.90
N GLY A 22 15.42 -4.98 11.79
CA GLY A 22 15.06 -6.36 11.49
C GLY A 22 16.31 -7.25 11.36
N ALA A 23 16.22 -8.51 11.76
CA ALA A 23 17.36 -9.43 11.72
C ALA A 23 18.03 -9.51 10.33
N PRO A 24 17.30 -9.57 9.19
CA PRO A 24 17.90 -9.56 7.86
C PRO A 24 18.68 -8.26 7.59
N VAL A 25 18.15 -7.11 8.03
CA VAL A 25 18.78 -5.80 7.85
C VAL A 25 20.08 -5.73 8.65
N ALA A 26 20.06 -6.12 9.92
CA ALA A 26 21.24 -6.13 10.78
C ALA A 26 22.36 -7.01 10.20
N ALA A 27 22.02 -8.16 9.64
CA ALA A 27 22.98 -9.06 9.00
C ALA A 27 23.59 -8.44 7.73
N ALA A 28 22.83 -7.70 6.95
CA ALA A 28 23.28 -7.09 5.69
C ALA A 28 24.11 -5.83 5.88
N LEU A 29 24.05 -5.14 7.04
CA LEU A 29 24.72 -3.85 7.25
C LEU A 29 26.22 -3.87 6.95
N SER A 30 26.92 -4.93 7.34
CA SER A 30 28.36 -5.06 7.16
C SER A 30 28.79 -5.22 5.70
N LEU A 31 27.86 -5.53 4.82
CA LEU A 31 28.11 -5.75 3.39
C LEU A 31 27.84 -4.48 2.57
N LEU A 32 27.26 -3.45 3.18
CA LEU A 32 26.90 -2.22 2.47
C LEU A 32 28.12 -1.32 2.24
N PRO A 33 28.20 -0.68 1.05
CA PRO A 33 29.38 0.12 0.67
C PRO A 33 29.43 1.52 1.30
N GLY A 34 28.49 1.86 2.19
CA GLY A 34 28.37 3.21 2.74
C GLY A 34 27.68 3.25 4.10
N PRO A 35 27.59 4.43 4.70
CA PRO A 35 26.98 4.62 6.01
C PRO A 35 25.46 4.46 5.94
N VAL A 36 24.91 3.80 6.96
CA VAL A 36 23.49 3.66 7.22
C VAL A 36 23.19 4.30 8.57
N TRP A 37 22.21 5.15 8.59
CA TRP A 37 21.72 5.81 9.79
C TRP A 37 20.38 5.25 10.18
N VAL A 38 20.06 5.19 11.46
CA VAL A 38 18.77 4.76 12.00
C VAL A 38 18.23 5.79 12.96
N ALA A 39 16.92 5.96 12.96
CA ALA A 39 16.21 6.75 13.96
C ALA A 39 15.06 5.93 14.54
N GLU A 40 14.86 6.05 15.86
CA GLU A 40 13.75 5.45 16.57
C GLU A 40 12.44 6.20 16.30
N ILE A 41 11.36 5.48 16.10
CA ILE A 41 10.02 6.02 15.87
C ILE A 41 8.99 5.27 16.73
N ALA A 42 7.82 5.88 16.91
CA ALA A 42 6.68 5.17 17.50
C ALA A 42 6.15 4.13 16.51
N PRO A 43 5.95 2.86 16.91
CA PRO A 43 5.51 1.78 16.01
C PRO A 43 4.18 2.06 15.30
N ASP A 44 3.28 2.79 15.95
CA ASP A 44 1.99 3.18 15.37
C ASP A 44 2.14 4.18 14.21
N LEU A 45 3.27 4.85 14.12
CA LEU A 45 3.62 5.81 13.07
C LEU A 45 4.53 5.22 11.99
N ALA A 46 4.62 3.89 11.88
CA ALA A 46 5.47 3.25 10.86
C ALA A 46 4.99 3.44 9.42
N ASP A 47 3.68 3.74 9.22
CA ASP A 47 3.15 4.13 7.90
C ASP A 47 3.79 5.43 7.40
N THR A 48 4.15 5.47 6.11
CA THR A 48 4.96 6.57 5.57
C THR A 48 4.29 7.93 5.69
N ALA A 49 2.98 8.03 5.45
CA ALA A 49 2.29 9.32 5.54
C ALA A 49 2.18 9.80 6.99
N ALA A 50 1.83 8.90 7.92
CA ALA A 50 1.77 9.19 9.36
C ALA A 50 3.16 9.56 9.90
N PHE A 51 4.19 8.81 9.51
CA PHE A 51 5.59 9.08 9.84
C PHE A 51 6.03 10.48 9.38
N CYS A 52 5.86 10.78 8.10
CA CYS A 52 6.27 12.06 7.52
C CYS A 52 5.60 13.24 8.22
N ALA A 53 4.30 13.13 8.49
CA ALA A 53 3.56 14.18 9.19
C ALA A 53 3.98 14.36 10.66
N ALA A 54 4.27 13.27 11.37
CA ALA A 54 4.60 13.32 12.80
C ALA A 54 6.03 13.79 13.06
N TYR A 55 6.97 13.47 12.16
CA TYR A 55 8.39 13.74 12.35
C TYR A 55 8.94 14.83 11.43
N ASP A 56 8.08 15.57 10.72
CA ASP A 56 8.46 16.65 9.78
C ASP A 56 9.46 16.19 8.70
N VAL A 57 9.31 14.93 8.23
CA VAL A 57 10.14 14.39 7.15
C VAL A 57 9.44 14.61 5.82
N PRO A 58 10.07 15.25 4.82
CA PRO A 58 9.45 15.46 3.52
C PRO A 58 9.12 14.13 2.82
N LEU A 59 7.98 14.08 2.12
CA LEU A 59 7.58 12.91 1.31
C LEU A 59 8.55 12.64 0.17
N GLU A 60 9.18 13.69 -0.34
CA GLU A 60 10.15 13.67 -1.45
C GLU A 60 11.47 12.97 -1.09
N VAL A 61 11.73 12.76 0.20
CA VAL A 61 12.91 12.01 0.67
C VAL A 61 12.53 10.72 1.41
N SER A 62 11.27 10.36 1.42
CA SER A 62 10.78 9.10 2.00
C SER A 62 10.41 8.14 0.89
N ALA A 63 10.81 6.88 1.00
CA ALA A 63 10.50 5.87 -0.01
C ALA A 63 9.73 4.68 0.58
N ASN A 64 8.81 4.17 -0.22
CA ASN A 64 8.05 2.96 0.04
C ASN A 64 8.71 1.77 -0.65
N CYS A 65 8.99 0.72 0.10
CA CYS A 65 9.40 -0.58 -0.41
C CYS A 65 8.15 -1.48 -0.50
N VAL A 66 7.63 -1.69 -1.69
CA VAL A 66 6.46 -2.53 -1.91
C VAL A 66 6.85 -3.89 -2.49
N VAL A 67 6.37 -4.97 -1.87
CA VAL A 67 6.61 -6.33 -2.34
C VAL A 67 5.56 -6.72 -3.36
N VAL A 68 6.02 -7.19 -4.53
CA VAL A 68 5.21 -7.58 -5.67
C VAL A 68 5.33 -9.07 -5.92
N ALA A 69 4.21 -9.75 -6.14
CA ALA A 69 4.12 -11.13 -6.59
C ALA A 69 3.89 -11.17 -8.11
N ALA A 70 4.91 -11.60 -8.85
CA ALA A 70 4.90 -11.76 -10.29
C ALA A 70 4.64 -13.23 -10.64
N ARG A 71 3.59 -13.51 -11.43
CA ARG A 71 3.15 -14.88 -11.75
C ARG A 71 3.35 -15.19 -13.23
N ARG A 72 4.02 -16.33 -13.51
CA ARG A 72 4.19 -16.88 -14.87
C ARG A 72 4.19 -18.41 -14.81
N ALA A 73 3.44 -19.05 -15.69
CA ALA A 73 3.40 -20.50 -15.85
C ALA A 73 3.24 -21.31 -14.54
N GLY A 74 2.40 -20.81 -13.61
CA GLY A 74 2.15 -21.45 -12.31
C GLY A 74 3.20 -21.15 -11.23
N GLN A 75 4.29 -20.45 -11.58
CA GLN A 75 5.30 -20.01 -10.62
C GLN A 75 5.04 -18.57 -10.18
N THR A 76 5.39 -18.28 -8.94
CA THR A 76 5.36 -16.94 -8.35
C THR A 76 6.78 -16.56 -7.96
N THR A 77 7.23 -15.41 -8.45
CA THR A 77 8.48 -14.76 -8.05
C THR A 77 8.14 -13.50 -7.28
N LEU A 78 8.79 -13.26 -6.15
CA LEU A 78 8.66 -12.03 -5.39
C LEU A 78 9.72 -11.04 -5.88
N ALA A 79 9.37 -9.76 -5.84
CA ALA A 79 10.25 -8.65 -6.16
C ALA A 79 9.92 -7.46 -5.27
N ALA A 80 10.90 -6.62 -4.97
CA ALA A 80 10.70 -5.36 -4.28
C ALA A 80 10.70 -4.19 -5.27
N CYS A 81 9.80 -3.24 -5.10
CA CYS A 81 9.78 -1.99 -5.85
C CYS A 81 9.95 -0.84 -4.86
N LEU A 82 10.94 0.01 -5.11
CA LEU A 82 11.26 1.17 -4.27
C LEU A 82 10.94 2.44 -5.02
N VAL A 83 9.97 3.20 -4.52
CA VAL A 83 9.49 4.46 -5.09
C VAL A 83 9.36 5.51 -4.00
N LEU A 84 9.52 6.79 -4.33
CA LEU A 84 9.28 7.88 -3.37
C LEU A 84 7.81 7.89 -2.90
N ALA A 85 7.59 8.43 -1.73
CA ALA A 85 6.25 8.53 -1.13
C ALA A 85 5.29 9.44 -1.93
N THR A 86 5.84 10.28 -2.82
CA THR A 86 5.11 11.13 -3.76
C THR A 86 4.60 10.38 -4.99
N THR A 87 5.03 9.12 -5.19
CA THR A 87 4.71 8.31 -6.36
C THR A 87 4.20 6.92 -5.95
N ARG A 88 3.69 6.17 -6.92
CA ARG A 88 3.29 4.77 -6.78
C ARG A 88 3.96 3.90 -7.83
N ALA A 89 4.31 2.68 -7.49
CA ALA A 89 4.90 1.74 -8.44
C ALA A 89 3.90 1.31 -9.53
N ASP A 90 4.32 1.32 -10.81
CA ASP A 90 3.55 0.78 -11.93
C ASP A 90 3.63 -0.75 -11.99
N VAL A 91 2.95 -1.40 -11.04
CA VAL A 91 2.99 -2.85 -10.87
C VAL A 91 2.36 -3.58 -12.05
N ASN A 92 1.21 -3.12 -12.53
CA ASN A 92 0.44 -3.80 -13.59
C ASN A 92 0.97 -3.53 -15.00
N GLY A 93 1.67 -2.43 -15.20
CA GLY A 93 2.28 -2.03 -16.47
C GLY A 93 3.74 -2.44 -16.56
N LEU A 94 4.62 -1.57 -16.07
CA LEU A 94 6.07 -1.67 -16.22
C LEU A 94 6.64 -2.89 -15.49
N VAL A 95 6.39 -3.03 -14.19
CA VAL A 95 6.95 -4.12 -13.37
C VAL A 95 6.55 -5.49 -13.93
N ARG A 96 5.27 -5.67 -14.27
CA ARG A 96 4.78 -6.91 -14.88
C ARG A 96 5.54 -7.25 -16.17
N ARG A 97 5.76 -6.28 -17.06
CA ARG A 97 6.48 -6.50 -18.34
C ARG A 97 7.95 -6.79 -18.09
N HIS A 98 8.59 -6.02 -17.22
CA HIS A 98 10.00 -6.14 -16.86
C HIS A 98 10.31 -7.53 -16.29
N LEU A 99 9.52 -8.02 -15.34
CA LEU A 99 9.65 -9.36 -14.78
C LEU A 99 9.16 -10.48 -15.71
N GLY A 100 8.73 -10.17 -16.94
CA GLY A 100 8.20 -11.14 -17.89
C GLY A 100 6.97 -11.89 -17.39
N ALA A 101 6.24 -11.32 -16.43
CA ALA A 101 5.11 -11.97 -15.79
C ALA A 101 3.83 -11.85 -16.62
N ARG A 102 2.94 -12.86 -16.50
CA ARG A 102 1.58 -12.77 -17.05
C ARG A 102 0.69 -11.87 -16.18
N LYS A 103 0.90 -11.91 -14.86
CA LYS A 103 0.18 -11.12 -13.87
C LYS A 103 1.16 -10.66 -12.79
N ALA A 104 1.07 -9.41 -12.37
CA ALA A 104 1.75 -8.87 -11.20
C ALA A 104 0.73 -8.18 -10.29
N SER A 105 0.90 -8.29 -9.00
CA SER A 105 0.08 -7.65 -7.97
C SER A 105 0.91 -7.43 -6.72
N PHE A 106 0.46 -6.60 -5.80
CA PHE A 106 1.06 -6.57 -4.47
C PHE A 106 1.02 -7.98 -3.86
N ALA A 107 2.10 -8.38 -3.20
CA ALA A 107 2.14 -9.63 -2.47
C ALA A 107 1.16 -9.58 -1.28
N PRO A 108 0.51 -10.71 -0.91
CA PRO A 108 -0.20 -10.79 0.34
C PRO A 108 0.72 -10.42 1.51
N GLN A 109 0.17 -9.74 2.51
CA GLN A 109 0.96 -9.22 3.64
C GLN A 109 1.69 -10.33 4.40
N ASP A 110 1.01 -11.44 4.68
CA ASP A 110 1.55 -12.62 5.34
C ASP A 110 2.72 -13.24 4.57
N VAL A 111 2.62 -13.30 3.24
CA VAL A 111 3.70 -13.77 2.36
C VAL A 111 4.88 -12.79 2.39
N ALA A 112 4.62 -11.48 2.25
CA ALA A 112 5.70 -10.48 2.26
C ALA A 112 6.48 -10.50 3.57
N VAL A 113 5.79 -10.61 4.72
CA VAL A 113 6.40 -10.71 6.06
C VAL A 113 7.17 -12.01 6.23
N ALA A 114 6.57 -13.16 5.89
CA ALA A 114 7.20 -14.46 6.08
C ALA A 114 8.47 -14.62 5.23
N GLU A 115 8.42 -14.20 3.98
CA GLU A 115 9.53 -14.38 3.02
C GLU A 115 10.64 -13.34 3.19
N SER A 116 10.32 -12.08 3.60
CA SER A 116 11.33 -11.07 3.89
C SER A 116 11.96 -11.23 5.28
N GLY A 117 11.27 -11.90 6.21
CA GLY A 117 11.68 -11.93 7.63
C GLY A 117 11.59 -10.58 8.34
N MET A 118 10.80 -9.64 7.80
CA MET A 118 10.64 -8.28 8.31
C MET A 118 9.18 -8.00 8.69
N GLU A 119 8.97 -6.99 9.52
CA GLU A 119 7.62 -6.58 9.94
C GLU A 119 6.91 -5.78 8.85
N PHE A 120 5.61 -5.97 8.75
CA PHE A 120 4.77 -5.16 7.86
C PHE A 120 4.82 -3.68 8.27
N GLY A 121 5.08 -2.80 7.28
CA GLY A 121 5.32 -1.36 7.52
C GLY A 121 6.80 -1.02 7.79
N GLY A 122 7.64 -2.04 8.05
CA GLY A 122 9.09 -1.92 8.19
C GLY A 122 9.89 -2.53 7.04
N ILE A 123 9.25 -3.23 6.09
CA ILE A 123 9.95 -3.90 4.98
C ILE A 123 10.80 -2.90 4.19
N THR A 124 12.05 -3.31 3.90
CA THR A 124 13.08 -2.48 3.27
C THR A 124 13.86 -3.31 2.25
N PRO A 125 14.50 -2.70 1.23
CA PRO A 125 15.28 -3.45 0.25
C PRO A 125 16.58 -4.05 0.82
N ILE A 126 17.07 -3.55 1.95
CA ILE A 126 18.28 -4.04 2.59
C ILE A 126 17.99 -5.35 3.33
N GLY A 127 18.70 -6.42 2.98
CA GLY A 127 18.56 -7.73 3.62
C GLY A 127 17.41 -8.59 3.08
N LEU A 128 16.83 -8.22 1.93
CA LEU A 128 15.91 -9.12 1.21
C LEU A 128 16.64 -10.36 0.65
N PRO A 129 15.94 -11.46 0.37
CA PRO A 129 16.52 -12.63 -0.27
C PRO A 129 17.23 -12.28 -1.58
N ASP A 130 18.36 -12.91 -1.86
CA ASP A 130 19.22 -12.62 -3.01
C ASP A 130 18.54 -12.88 -4.36
N ASP A 131 17.51 -13.71 -4.40
CA ASP A 131 16.73 -14.06 -5.59
C ASP A 131 15.58 -13.08 -5.87
N TRP A 132 15.37 -12.08 -5.00
CA TRP A 132 14.36 -11.06 -5.23
C TRP A 132 14.95 -9.90 -6.04
N PRO A 133 14.46 -9.63 -7.25
CA PRO A 133 14.76 -8.39 -7.95
C PRO A 133 14.35 -7.18 -7.10
N VAL A 134 15.24 -6.20 -6.98
CA VAL A 134 14.98 -4.92 -6.31
C VAL A 134 14.93 -3.83 -7.36
N LEU A 135 13.73 -3.42 -7.73
CA LEU A 135 13.50 -2.40 -8.75
C LEU A 135 13.44 -1.02 -8.08
N ILE A 136 14.27 -0.11 -8.54
CA ILE A 136 14.45 1.21 -7.90
C ILE A 136 14.07 2.30 -8.89
N ASP A 137 13.25 3.24 -8.46
CA ASP A 137 12.92 4.43 -9.24
C ASP A 137 14.15 5.36 -9.34
N PRO A 138 14.45 5.96 -10.49
CA PRO A 138 15.56 6.90 -10.65
C PRO A 138 15.55 8.06 -9.67
N GLU A 139 14.37 8.56 -9.26
CA GLU A 139 14.27 9.64 -8.28
C GLU A 139 14.73 9.19 -6.88
N VAL A 140 14.53 7.91 -6.55
CA VAL A 140 15.09 7.33 -5.30
C VAL A 140 16.61 7.27 -5.39
N GLU A 141 17.18 6.77 -6.50
CA GLU A 141 18.63 6.72 -6.71
C GLU A 141 19.26 8.10 -6.59
N ALA A 142 18.65 9.12 -7.17
CA ALA A 142 19.16 10.50 -7.20
C ALA A 142 19.05 11.22 -5.85
N THR A 143 18.37 10.66 -4.86
CA THR A 143 18.17 11.28 -3.54
C THR A 143 19.39 11.11 -2.67
N ASP A 144 19.98 12.21 -2.16
CA ASP A 144 21.19 12.19 -1.32
C ASP A 144 21.00 11.35 -0.05
N PHE A 145 19.86 11.53 0.63
CA PHE A 145 19.42 10.72 1.74
C PHE A 145 17.95 10.39 1.58
N VAL A 146 17.65 9.11 1.48
CA VAL A 146 16.29 8.60 1.42
C VAL A 146 15.94 7.84 2.70
N VAL A 147 14.75 8.09 3.23
CA VAL A 147 14.22 7.40 4.41
C VAL A 147 13.43 6.18 3.96
N ILE A 148 13.78 5.01 4.53
CA ILE A 148 13.17 3.71 4.25
C ILE A 148 12.85 2.97 5.55
N GLY A 149 12.19 1.82 5.47
CA GLY A 149 11.99 0.93 6.62
C GLY A 149 13.29 0.38 7.19
N SER A 150 13.28 -0.04 8.45
CA SER A 150 14.43 -0.67 9.13
C SER A 150 14.28 -2.19 9.29
N GLY A 151 13.23 -2.79 8.72
CA GLY A 151 12.87 -4.18 8.94
C GLY A 151 11.96 -4.40 10.15
N THR A 152 11.82 -3.40 11.02
CA THR A 152 10.89 -3.35 12.16
C THR A 152 9.99 -2.13 12.07
N ARG A 153 8.99 -2.04 12.94
CA ARG A 153 8.13 -0.86 13.05
C ARG A 153 8.71 0.23 13.96
N ASP A 154 9.74 -0.10 14.74
CA ASP A 154 10.31 0.79 15.74
C ASP A 154 11.37 1.75 15.19
N GLY A 155 11.76 1.58 13.92
CA GLY A 155 12.82 2.36 13.32
C GLY A 155 12.60 2.74 11.87
N LYS A 156 13.37 3.73 11.43
CA LYS A 156 13.55 4.10 10.02
C LYS A 156 15.03 4.21 9.72
N LEU A 157 15.43 3.86 8.52
CA LEU A 157 16.78 4.04 8.03
C LEU A 157 16.85 5.29 7.14
N ALA A 158 18.01 5.96 7.20
CA ALA A 158 18.39 6.98 6.22
C ALA A 158 19.69 6.53 5.54
N VAL A 159 19.64 6.42 4.21
CA VAL A 159 20.74 5.96 3.36
C VAL A 159 20.79 6.81 2.10
N SER A 160 21.92 6.80 1.37
CA SER A 160 21.93 7.42 0.04
C SER A 160 21.18 6.55 -0.96
N GLY A 161 20.47 7.19 -1.90
CA GLY A 161 19.80 6.47 -2.99
C GLY A 161 20.79 5.66 -3.83
N SER A 162 21.99 6.21 -4.06
CA SER A 162 23.09 5.51 -4.75
C SER A 162 23.56 4.24 -4.04
N LEU A 163 23.50 4.19 -2.70
CA LEU A 163 23.79 2.97 -1.95
C LEU A 163 22.73 1.89 -2.26
N LEU A 164 21.45 2.28 -2.33
CA LEU A 164 20.38 1.34 -2.64
C LEU A 164 20.49 0.81 -4.08
N ALA A 165 20.86 1.66 -5.02
CA ALA A 165 21.11 1.26 -6.41
C ALA A 165 22.33 0.32 -6.55
N ALA A 166 23.24 0.32 -5.58
CA ALA A 166 24.39 -0.57 -5.55
C ALA A 166 24.14 -1.92 -4.84
N LEU A 167 22.92 -2.20 -4.37
CA LEU A 167 22.57 -3.50 -3.79
C LEU A 167 22.69 -4.63 -4.84
N PRO A 168 23.05 -5.86 -4.46
CA PRO A 168 23.38 -6.93 -5.42
C PRO A 168 22.26 -7.26 -6.43
N ALA A 169 21.00 -7.16 -5.99
CA ALA A 169 19.84 -7.47 -6.84
C ALA A 169 19.10 -6.21 -7.33
N ALA A 170 19.73 -5.03 -7.18
CA ALA A 170 19.12 -3.75 -7.54
C ALA A 170 19.23 -3.46 -9.03
N GLU A 171 18.16 -2.92 -9.57
CA GLU A 171 18.07 -2.39 -10.92
C GLU A 171 17.30 -1.08 -10.91
N VAL A 172 17.90 -0.02 -11.45
CA VAL A 172 17.22 1.26 -11.63
C VAL A 172 16.36 1.18 -12.88
N LEU A 173 15.06 1.45 -12.73
CA LEU A 173 14.07 1.23 -13.77
C LEU A 173 13.29 2.50 -14.06
N ASP A 174 13.57 3.12 -15.21
CA ASP A 174 12.90 4.35 -15.66
C ASP A 174 11.39 4.19 -15.73
N GLY A 175 10.67 5.14 -15.13
CA GLY A 175 9.22 5.18 -15.12
C GLY A 175 8.57 4.20 -14.12
N LEU A 176 9.33 3.66 -13.17
CA LEU A 176 8.81 2.80 -12.11
C LEU A 176 7.81 3.55 -11.24
N GLY A 177 8.16 4.75 -10.78
CA GLY A 177 7.29 5.65 -10.03
C GLY A 177 6.35 6.42 -10.96
N GLN A 178 5.06 6.34 -10.67
CA GLN A 178 4.02 7.11 -11.35
C GLN A 178 3.41 8.12 -10.40
N PRO A 179 3.10 9.35 -10.84
CA PRO A 179 2.42 10.31 -9.99
C PRO A 179 1.16 9.71 -9.37
N ILE A 180 0.92 10.00 -8.11
CA ILE A 180 -0.35 9.64 -7.47
C ILE A 180 -1.41 10.56 -8.05
N PRO A 181 -2.49 10.04 -8.68
CA PRO A 181 -3.56 10.87 -9.17
C PRO A 181 -4.11 11.70 -8.00
N VAL A 182 -4.09 13.01 -8.13
CA VAL A 182 -4.83 13.88 -7.21
C VAL A 182 -6.30 13.54 -7.44
N ALA A 183 -6.97 13.02 -6.41
CA ALA A 183 -8.42 12.87 -6.48
C ALA A 183 -8.98 14.28 -6.72
N GLU A 184 -9.60 14.51 -7.88
CA GLU A 184 -10.38 15.72 -8.06
C GLU A 184 -11.42 15.76 -6.94
N PRO A 185 -11.62 16.90 -6.28
CA PRO A 185 -12.64 17.03 -5.26
C PRO A 185 -13.96 16.59 -5.88
N SER A 186 -14.59 15.58 -5.30
CA SER A 186 -15.92 15.15 -5.75
C SER A 186 -16.81 16.37 -5.87
N PRO A 187 -17.57 16.54 -6.96
CA PRO A 187 -18.50 17.65 -7.06
C PRO A 187 -19.39 17.63 -5.80
N PRO A 188 -19.70 18.79 -5.22
CA PRO A 188 -20.51 18.85 -4.01
C PRO A 188 -21.79 18.08 -4.26
N GLU A 189 -22.12 17.15 -3.36
CA GLU A 189 -23.40 16.44 -3.40
C GLU A 189 -24.52 17.47 -3.56
N PRO A 190 -25.46 17.28 -4.47
CA PRO A 190 -26.60 18.18 -4.60
C PRO A 190 -27.28 18.26 -3.23
N SER A 191 -27.35 19.47 -2.70
CA SER A 191 -28.06 19.74 -1.44
C SER A 191 -29.43 19.09 -1.49
N PRO A 192 -29.89 18.41 -0.43
CA PRO A 192 -31.22 17.84 -0.40
C PRO A 192 -32.23 18.96 -0.72
N PRO A 193 -33.27 18.68 -1.52
CA PRO A 193 -34.24 19.70 -1.88
C PRO A 193 -34.82 20.30 -0.60
N GLU A 194 -34.74 21.62 -0.54
CA GLU A 194 -35.31 22.41 0.56
C GLU A 194 -36.75 21.95 0.77
N SER A 195 -37.05 21.46 1.96
CA SER A 195 -38.40 20.99 2.32
C SER A 195 -39.39 22.14 2.11
N SER A 196 -40.22 21.97 1.11
CA SER A 196 -41.33 22.87 0.84
C SER A 196 -42.22 23.01 2.11
N PRO A 197 -42.72 24.21 2.43
CA PRO A 197 -43.58 24.41 3.59
C PRO A 197 -44.86 23.54 3.48
N PRO A 198 -45.48 23.14 4.61
CA PRO A 198 -46.63 22.29 4.59
C PRO A 198 -47.80 23.01 3.94
N GLU A 199 -48.24 22.47 2.80
CA GLU A 199 -49.43 22.93 2.09
C GLU A 199 -50.66 22.55 2.94
N SER A 200 -51.27 23.58 3.50
CA SER A 200 -52.54 23.45 4.27
C SER A 200 -53.67 23.02 3.37
N SER A 201 -54.41 22.02 3.85
CA SER A 201 -55.81 21.67 3.51
C SER A 201 -56.12 21.28 2.06
N ARG A 202 -56.09 19.96 1.80
CA ARG A 202 -56.92 19.33 0.77
C ARG A 202 -58.00 18.51 1.43
N PRO A 203 -59.25 18.52 0.86
CA PRO A 203 -60.37 17.80 1.45
C PRO A 203 -60.21 16.28 1.32
N VAL A 204 -60.68 15.60 2.37
CA VAL A 204 -60.74 14.14 2.47
C VAL A 204 -61.53 13.57 1.29
N ARG A 205 -60.87 12.81 0.40
CA ARG A 205 -61.55 12.00 -0.62
C ARG A 205 -62.10 10.74 0.03
N ALA A 206 -63.30 10.39 -0.41
CA ALA A 206 -64.07 9.20 -0.01
C ALA A 206 -63.31 7.90 -0.30
N SER A 207 -63.52 6.91 0.55
CA SER A 207 -62.89 5.58 0.62
C SER A 207 -63.40 4.60 -0.45
N ASP A 208 -63.25 4.91 -1.74
CA ASP A 208 -63.75 4.00 -2.79
C ASP A 208 -62.81 3.80 -3.99
N ASP A 209 -61.53 4.12 -3.87
CA ASP A 209 -60.50 3.79 -4.87
C ASP A 209 -59.40 2.92 -4.27
N SER A 210 -59.72 1.65 -4.03
CA SER A 210 -58.67 0.63 -3.82
C SER A 210 -58.39 -0.03 -5.17
N ASP A 211 -57.32 0.41 -5.84
CA ASP A 211 -56.74 -0.30 -6.96
C ASP A 211 -56.10 -1.61 -6.48
N VAL A 212 -56.96 -2.63 -6.31
CA VAL A 212 -56.49 -4.01 -6.26
C VAL A 212 -56.48 -4.52 -7.69
N GLY A 213 -55.40 -4.29 -8.43
CA GLY A 213 -55.16 -4.87 -9.75
C GLY A 213 -54.80 -6.35 -9.63
N TRP A 214 -55.58 -7.13 -10.32
CA TRP A 214 -55.42 -8.50 -10.79
C TRP A 214 -54.14 -9.25 -10.39
N GLY A 215 -54.21 -10.09 -9.35
CA GLY A 215 -53.47 -11.35 -9.29
C GLY A 215 -52.21 -11.40 -8.43
N GLU A 216 -51.84 -10.37 -7.65
CA GLU A 216 -50.73 -10.47 -6.71
C GLU A 216 -51.22 -10.61 -5.26
N ARG A 217 -50.90 -11.78 -4.66
CA ARG A 217 -51.05 -11.98 -3.22
C ARG A 217 -49.89 -11.29 -2.53
N PRO A 218 -50.08 -10.55 -1.41
CA PRO A 218 -48.97 -10.04 -0.60
C PRO A 218 -48.19 -11.23 -0.04
N GLY A 219 -46.94 -11.41 -0.50
CA GLY A 219 -45.99 -12.35 0.10
C GLY A 219 -45.54 -11.85 1.46
N GLU A 220 -45.40 -12.74 2.44
CA GLU A 220 -44.85 -12.42 3.72
C GLU A 220 -43.37 -12.03 3.57
N PRO A 221 -42.81 -11.14 4.44
CA PRO A 221 -41.37 -10.78 4.41
C PRO A 221 -40.53 -12.02 4.71
N GLY A 222 -39.78 -12.51 3.72
CA GLY A 222 -38.95 -13.70 3.82
C GLY A 222 -39.08 -14.70 2.67
N ASP A 223 -40.03 -14.54 1.77
CA ASP A 223 -40.29 -15.51 0.69
C ASP A 223 -39.33 -15.33 -0.49
N ASP A 224 -38.75 -14.14 -0.69
CA ASP A 224 -37.81 -13.88 -1.76
C ASP A 224 -36.43 -14.52 -1.48
N ASP A 225 -35.98 -14.57 -0.22
CA ASP A 225 -34.71 -15.22 0.17
C ASP A 225 -34.77 -16.76 -0.01
N ARG A 226 -35.96 -17.34 0.12
CA ARG A 226 -36.14 -18.79 -0.04
C ARG A 226 -36.07 -19.22 -1.50
N ARG A 227 -36.62 -18.42 -2.42
CA ARG A 227 -36.54 -18.66 -3.86
C ARG A 227 -35.08 -18.54 -4.38
N TYR A 228 -34.28 -17.61 -3.82
CA TYR A 228 -32.90 -17.45 -4.21
C TYR A 228 -32.01 -18.64 -3.78
N LEU A 229 -32.40 -19.38 -2.74
CA LEU A 229 -31.68 -20.56 -2.28
C LEU A 229 -32.06 -21.83 -3.05
N GLU A 230 -33.29 -21.91 -3.58
CA GLU A 230 -33.75 -23.07 -4.34
C GLU A 230 -33.31 -23.07 -5.82
N ASP A 231 -33.01 -21.88 -6.40
CA ASP A 231 -32.55 -21.72 -7.78
C ASP A 231 -31.00 -21.63 -7.94
N ARG A 232 -30.24 -22.02 -6.92
CA ARG A 232 -28.77 -22.07 -7.02
C ARG A 232 -28.32 -23.17 -7.98
N PRO A 233 -27.49 -22.85 -9.00
CA PRO A 233 -26.88 -23.87 -9.84
C PRO A 233 -25.98 -24.82 -9.02
N PRO A 234 -25.97 -26.12 -9.30
CA PRO A 234 -25.31 -27.14 -8.48
C PRO A 234 -23.79 -27.11 -8.40
N HIS A 235 -23.13 -26.10 -8.95
CA HIS A 235 -21.68 -25.95 -8.98
C HIS A 235 -21.13 -24.87 -8.03
N TRP A 236 -21.96 -24.35 -7.13
CA TRP A 236 -21.57 -23.32 -6.15
C TRP A 236 -21.31 -23.86 -4.74
N ASP A 237 -21.43 -25.17 -4.56
CA ASP A 237 -20.98 -25.87 -3.35
C ASP A 237 -19.71 -26.62 -3.70
N SER A 238 -18.55 -26.06 -3.42
CA SER A 238 -17.29 -26.83 -3.25
C SER A 238 -16.19 -25.95 -2.66
N ASP A 239 -15.81 -26.33 -1.44
CA ASP A 239 -14.55 -26.15 -0.71
C ASP A 239 -14.08 -24.71 -0.44
#